data_b5c11ab4470a4b6beefde78d2a6c0e20
#
_entry.id   b5c11ab4470a4b6beefde78d2a6c0e20
#
_cell.length_a   1.000
_cell.length_b   1.000
_cell.length_c   1.000
_cell.angle_alpha   90.00
_cell.angle_beta   90.00
_cell.angle_gamma   90.00
#
_symmetry.space_group_name_H-M   'P 1'
#
loop_
_entity.id
_entity.type
_entity.pdbx_description
1 polymer ?
#
loop_
_entity_poly.entity_id
_entity_poly.type
_entity_poly.pdbx_seq_one_letter_code
_entity_poly.pdbx_strand_id
1 'polypeptide(L)'
;MRQKYFARYQKPLADMPDLVTMQKASYDWLLKDGLKDLFREFSPIKDYSEKKFELEFTDFQLEAPKFDEHFAKANQVSYEAALKVRVKLKNKIINEEKEQEIFLADFPLMTNHGTFVINANERVVVTQLARSFGIFFTENEL
;
A
#
# COMPACT_ATOMS: atom_id res chain seq x y z
N MET A 1 42.28 23.04 -17.63
CA MET A 1 41.82 22.21 -18.76
C MET A 1 40.57 22.85 -19.39
N ARG A 2 40.57 23.04 -20.72
CA ARG A 2 39.42 23.60 -21.43
C ARG A 2 38.46 22.47 -21.71
N GLN A 3 37.24 22.53 -21.14
CA GLN A 3 36.18 21.55 -21.42
C GLN A 3 35.78 21.65 -22.89
N LYS A 4 35.81 20.53 -23.63
CA LYS A 4 35.30 20.40 -24.98
C LYS A 4 33.89 19.82 -24.94
N TYR A 5 32.93 20.52 -25.51
CA TYR A 5 31.56 20.02 -25.68
C TYR A 5 31.43 19.53 -27.13
N PHE A 6 31.07 18.24 -27.27
CA PHE A 6 30.92 17.63 -28.60
C PHE A 6 29.54 17.85 -29.21
N ALA A 7 28.53 18.03 -28.39
CA ALA A 7 27.19 18.41 -28.83
C ALA A 7 26.51 19.28 -27.77
N ARG A 8 25.77 20.28 -28.20
CA ARG A 8 24.87 21.07 -27.36
C ARG A 8 23.49 21.03 -27.99
N TYR A 9 22.57 20.33 -27.37
CA TYR A 9 21.18 20.39 -27.74
C TYR A 9 20.51 21.53 -26.99
N GLN A 10 19.88 22.45 -27.71
CA GLN A 10 19.13 23.58 -27.12
C GLN A 10 17.80 23.14 -26.50
N LYS A 11 17.26 22.03 -26.99
CA LYS A 11 16.06 21.40 -26.45
C LYS A 11 16.28 19.89 -26.37
N PRO A 12 15.77 19.20 -25.33
CA PRO A 12 15.79 17.76 -25.30
C PRO A 12 14.99 17.22 -26.49
N LEU A 13 15.49 16.15 -27.13
CA LEU A 13 14.82 15.47 -28.23
C LEU A 13 13.51 14.83 -27.81
N ALA A 14 13.45 14.36 -26.56
CA ALA A 14 12.25 13.83 -25.92
C ALA A 14 12.38 14.06 -24.42
N ASP A 15 11.26 14.14 -23.74
CA ASP A 15 11.22 14.16 -22.28
C ASP A 15 11.74 12.81 -21.75
N MET A 16 12.51 12.88 -20.64
CA MET A 16 13.02 11.67 -20.02
C MET A 16 11.87 10.89 -19.40
N PRO A 17 11.64 9.62 -19.78
CA PRO A 17 10.56 8.85 -19.20
C PRO A 17 10.81 8.60 -17.71
N ASP A 18 9.78 8.79 -16.89
CA ASP A 18 9.82 8.39 -15.48
C ASP A 18 9.67 6.87 -15.38
N LEU A 19 10.79 6.17 -15.11
CA LEU A 19 10.83 4.71 -15.06
C LEU A 19 10.12 4.11 -13.84
N VAL A 20 9.76 4.93 -12.86
CA VAL A 20 9.07 4.49 -11.63
C VAL A 20 7.59 4.91 -11.59
N THR A 21 7.07 5.43 -12.68
CA THR A 21 5.66 5.84 -12.78
C THR A 21 4.69 4.72 -12.41
N MET A 22 4.97 3.49 -12.86
CA MET A 22 4.09 2.35 -12.61
C MET A 22 4.03 2.00 -11.12
N GLN A 23 5.17 1.98 -10.44
CA GLN A 23 5.26 1.70 -9.01
C GLN A 23 4.53 2.77 -8.19
N LYS A 24 4.78 4.05 -8.51
CA LYS A 24 4.12 5.18 -7.86
C LYS A 24 2.60 5.16 -8.07
N ALA A 25 2.16 4.98 -9.31
CA ALA A 25 0.74 4.92 -9.64
C ALA A 25 0.02 3.77 -8.93
N SER A 26 0.66 2.59 -8.85
CA SER A 26 0.13 1.45 -8.13
C SER A 26 0.01 1.71 -6.62
N TYR A 27 1.01 2.34 -6.03
CA TYR A 27 0.99 2.69 -4.62
C TYR A 27 -0.04 3.77 -4.30
N ASP A 28 -0.15 4.80 -5.14
CA ASP A 28 -1.17 5.83 -5.02
C ASP A 28 -2.59 5.27 -5.12
N TRP A 29 -2.80 4.33 -6.05
CA TRP A 29 -4.08 3.61 -6.15
C TRP A 29 -4.36 2.80 -4.88
N LEU A 30 -3.36 2.09 -4.35
CA LEU A 30 -3.51 1.33 -3.11
C LEU A 30 -3.99 2.21 -1.96
N LEU A 31 -3.38 3.39 -1.79
CA LEU A 31 -3.75 4.33 -0.72
C LEU A 31 -5.13 4.98 -0.93
N LYS A 32 -5.48 5.30 -2.18
CA LYS A 32 -6.73 6.02 -2.48
C LYS A 32 -7.95 5.11 -2.51
N ASP A 33 -7.81 3.98 -3.17
CA ASP A 33 -8.94 3.09 -3.50
C ASP A 33 -8.74 1.68 -2.96
N GLY A 34 -7.54 1.09 -3.11
CA GLY A 34 -7.28 -0.29 -2.75
C GLY A 34 -7.53 -0.62 -1.28
N LEU A 35 -7.14 0.26 -0.35
CA LEU A 35 -7.43 0.07 1.08
C LEU A 35 -8.92 0.17 1.38
N LYS A 36 -9.66 1.05 0.69
CA LYS A 36 -11.12 1.14 0.85
C LYS A 36 -11.82 -0.13 0.39
N ASP A 37 -11.40 -0.63 -0.77
CA ASP A 37 -11.97 -1.86 -1.32
C ASP A 37 -11.66 -3.05 -0.42
N LEU A 38 -10.43 -3.13 0.10
CA LEU A 38 -10.03 -4.15 1.08
C LEU A 38 -10.93 -4.11 2.33
N PHE A 39 -11.10 -2.95 2.94
CA PHE A 39 -11.94 -2.82 4.14
C PHE A 39 -13.42 -3.12 3.86
N ARG A 40 -13.92 -2.81 2.66
CA ARG A 40 -15.28 -3.18 2.26
C ARG A 40 -15.46 -4.68 2.08
N GLU A 41 -14.47 -5.35 1.51
CA GLU A 41 -14.51 -6.79 1.28
C GLU A 41 -14.54 -7.57 2.60
N PHE A 42 -13.74 -7.13 3.58
CA PHE A 42 -13.69 -7.76 4.90
C PHE A 42 -14.74 -7.28 5.89
N SER A 43 -15.52 -6.26 5.56
CA SER A 43 -16.57 -5.70 6.42
C SER A 43 -17.96 -6.17 5.96
N PRO A 44 -18.85 -6.57 6.87
CA PRO A 44 -18.67 -6.71 8.32
C PRO A 44 -18.08 -8.07 8.72
N ILE A 45 -17.26 -8.08 9.77
CA ILE A 45 -16.81 -9.31 10.42
C ILE A 45 -17.85 -9.70 11.47
N LYS A 46 -18.43 -10.89 11.33
CA LYS A 46 -19.47 -11.40 12.21
C LYS A 46 -18.96 -12.54 13.07
N ASP A 47 -19.55 -12.74 14.24
CA ASP A 47 -19.31 -13.93 15.05
C ASP A 47 -19.85 -15.20 14.35
N TYR A 48 -19.36 -16.38 14.77
CA TYR A 48 -19.76 -17.66 14.17
C TYR A 48 -21.28 -17.88 14.11
N SER A 49 -22.02 -17.38 15.11
CA SER A 49 -23.48 -17.51 15.17
C SER A 49 -24.22 -16.40 14.42
N GLU A 50 -23.54 -15.37 13.97
CA GLU A 50 -24.03 -14.12 13.37
C GLU A 50 -25.06 -13.35 14.21
N LYS A 51 -25.22 -13.73 15.50
CA LYS A 51 -26.29 -13.22 16.36
C LYS A 51 -25.82 -12.28 17.46
N LYS A 52 -24.52 -12.26 17.75
CA LYS A 52 -24.00 -11.56 18.93
C LYS A 52 -23.25 -10.28 18.59
N PHE A 53 -22.24 -10.39 17.76
CA PHE A 53 -21.34 -9.28 17.46
C PHE A 53 -21.15 -9.08 15.96
N GLU A 54 -21.00 -7.83 15.59
CA GLU A 54 -20.68 -7.41 14.23
C GLU A 54 -19.68 -6.26 14.30
N LEU A 55 -18.55 -6.42 13.62
CA LEU A 55 -17.49 -5.42 13.53
C LEU A 55 -17.43 -4.87 12.12
N GLU A 56 -17.61 -3.57 11.98
CA GLU A 56 -17.52 -2.85 10.71
C GLU A 56 -16.30 -1.93 10.70
N PHE A 57 -15.58 -1.93 9.59
CA PHE A 57 -14.55 -0.92 9.31
C PHE A 57 -15.21 0.26 8.60
N THR A 58 -15.14 1.44 9.21
CA THR A 58 -15.84 2.63 8.68
C THR A 58 -14.91 3.56 7.93
N ASP A 59 -13.71 3.79 8.44
CA ASP A 59 -12.74 4.72 7.86
C ASP A 59 -11.33 4.32 8.27
N PHE A 60 -10.33 4.83 7.53
CA PHE A 60 -8.94 4.62 7.88
C PHE A 60 -8.14 5.92 7.71
N GLN A 61 -7.10 6.05 8.51
CA GLN A 61 -6.19 7.18 8.47
C GLN A 61 -4.76 6.69 8.56
N LEU A 62 -3.92 7.22 7.67
CA LEU A 62 -2.49 7.04 7.71
C LEU A 62 -1.87 8.25 8.39
N GLU A 63 -1.19 8.04 9.50
CA GLU A 63 -0.51 9.11 10.24
C GLU A 63 0.74 9.61 9.48
N ALA A 64 1.27 10.74 9.94
CA ALA A 64 2.57 11.19 9.44
C ALA A 64 3.68 10.23 9.91
N PRO A 65 4.71 9.99 9.08
CA PRO A 65 5.81 9.13 9.46
C PRO A 65 6.55 9.69 10.68
N LYS A 66 6.98 8.81 11.57
CA LYS A 66 7.77 9.19 12.76
C LYS A 66 9.17 9.68 12.41
N PHE A 67 9.73 9.15 11.32
CA PHE A 67 11.09 9.39 10.88
C PHE A 67 11.10 9.71 9.39
N ASP A 68 12.04 10.53 8.98
CA ASP A 68 12.31 10.78 7.56
C ASP A 68 13.08 9.62 6.94
N GLU A 69 13.01 9.50 5.60
CA GLU A 69 13.66 8.42 4.84
C GLU A 69 15.19 8.37 5.08
N HIS A 70 15.85 9.53 5.18
CA HIS A 70 17.28 9.60 5.45
C HIS A 70 17.63 9.14 6.87
N PHE A 71 16.83 9.52 7.83
CA PHE A 71 16.98 9.05 9.21
C PHE A 71 16.78 7.55 9.30
N ALA A 72 15.77 7.00 8.61
CA ALA A 72 15.49 5.58 8.59
C ALA A 72 16.68 4.77 8.05
N LYS A 73 17.30 5.23 6.95
CA LYS A 73 18.51 4.61 6.39
C LYS A 73 19.73 4.65 7.33
N ALA A 74 19.91 5.75 8.07
CA ALA A 74 21.05 5.94 8.97
C ALA A 74 20.93 5.14 10.27
N ASN A 75 19.72 4.94 10.79
CA ASN A 75 19.47 4.40 12.12
C ASN A 75 18.87 2.99 12.17
N GLN A 76 18.91 2.26 11.04
CA GLN A 76 18.42 0.87 10.93
C GLN A 76 16.94 0.71 11.29
N VAL A 77 16.12 1.71 10.98
CA VAL A 77 14.66 1.67 11.14
C VAL A 77 13.96 1.67 9.78
N SER A 78 12.66 1.40 9.79
CA SER A 78 11.84 1.44 8.57
C SER A 78 11.23 2.82 8.37
N TYR A 79 11.02 3.21 7.12
CA TYR A 79 10.25 4.39 6.75
C TYR A 79 8.78 3.98 6.63
N GLU A 80 8.02 4.23 7.68
CA GLU A 80 6.65 3.76 7.84
C GLU A 80 5.79 4.77 8.59
N ALA A 81 4.48 4.61 8.46
CA ALA A 81 3.48 5.38 9.16
C ALA A 81 2.46 4.47 9.84
N ALA A 82 1.91 4.90 10.97
CA ALA A 82 0.88 4.15 11.65
C ALA A 82 -0.44 4.21 10.85
N LEU A 83 -0.95 3.05 10.48
CA LEU A 83 -2.28 2.90 9.91
C LEU A 83 -3.29 2.71 11.02
N LYS A 84 -4.16 3.69 11.20
CA LYS A 84 -5.27 3.65 12.15
C LYS A 84 -6.58 3.44 11.41
N VAL A 85 -7.45 2.67 12.01
CA VAL A 85 -8.75 2.33 11.43
C VAL A 85 -9.83 2.62 12.45
N ARG A 86 -10.89 3.26 12.01
CA ARG A 86 -12.09 3.46 12.80
C ARG A 86 -12.99 2.26 12.64
N VAL A 87 -13.29 1.62 13.76
CA VAL A 87 -14.13 0.43 13.81
C VAL A 87 -15.40 0.69 14.59
N LYS A 88 -16.49 0.12 14.12
CA LYS A 88 -17.78 0.14 14.77
C LYS A 88 -18.15 -1.26 15.21
N LEU A 89 -18.21 -1.49 16.52
CA LEU A 89 -18.64 -2.74 17.11
C LEU A 89 -20.11 -2.65 17.48
N LYS A 90 -20.94 -3.50 16.88
CA LYS A 90 -22.36 -3.67 17.22
C LYS A 90 -22.54 -4.90 18.09
N ASN A 91 -23.05 -4.72 19.28
CA ASN A 91 -23.46 -5.81 20.15
C ASN A 91 -24.97 -6.00 20.02
N LYS A 92 -25.39 -7.06 19.34
CA LYS A 92 -26.81 -7.35 19.05
C LYS A 92 -27.58 -7.85 20.27
N ILE A 93 -26.90 -8.31 21.34
CA ILE A 93 -27.53 -8.84 22.54
C ILE A 93 -28.08 -7.70 23.38
N ILE A 94 -27.28 -6.66 23.61
CA ILE A 94 -27.65 -5.49 24.43
C ILE A 94 -28.03 -4.28 23.58
N ASN A 95 -28.01 -4.43 22.26
CA ASN A 95 -28.31 -3.40 21.27
C ASN A 95 -27.47 -2.12 21.47
N GLU A 96 -26.18 -2.32 21.76
CA GLU A 96 -25.20 -1.25 21.99
C GLU A 96 -24.20 -1.18 20.82
N GLU A 97 -23.92 0.04 20.36
CA GLU A 97 -22.90 0.32 19.35
C GLU A 97 -21.76 1.12 19.98
N LYS A 98 -20.53 0.70 19.71
CA LYS A 98 -19.32 1.41 20.13
C LYS A 98 -18.45 1.70 18.92
N GLU A 99 -18.00 2.93 18.81
CA GLU A 99 -17.04 3.36 17.80
C GLU A 99 -15.71 3.67 18.47
N GLN A 100 -14.62 3.16 17.89
CA GLN A 100 -13.27 3.39 18.39
C GLN A 100 -12.27 3.40 17.24
N GLU A 101 -11.26 4.27 17.37
CA GLU A 101 -10.09 4.24 16.51
C GLU A 101 -9.07 3.27 17.08
N ILE A 102 -8.59 2.36 16.25
CA ILE A 102 -7.60 1.37 16.63
C ILE A 102 -6.36 1.47 15.72
N PHE A 103 -5.20 1.22 16.30
CA PHE A 103 -3.98 0.99 15.55
C PHE A 103 -4.06 -0.39 14.89
N LEU A 104 -3.90 -0.43 13.57
CA LEU A 104 -3.95 -1.69 12.83
C LEU A 104 -2.55 -2.23 12.56
N ALA A 105 -1.68 -1.41 11.99
CA ALA A 105 -0.32 -1.81 11.62
C ALA A 105 0.57 -0.59 11.33
N ASP A 106 1.89 -0.81 11.37
CA ASP A 106 2.83 0.10 10.75
C ASP A 106 2.86 -0.17 9.24
N PHE A 107 2.54 0.85 8.44
CA PHE A 107 2.38 0.75 7.00
C PHE A 107 3.60 1.36 6.30
N PRO A 108 4.32 0.61 5.46
CA PRO A 108 5.51 1.10 4.80
C PRO A 108 5.17 2.20 3.79
N LEU A 109 5.94 3.29 3.83
CA LEU A 109 5.78 4.42 2.94
C LEU A 109 6.72 4.31 1.75
N MET A 110 6.21 4.65 0.57
CA MET A 110 7.01 4.74 -0.63
C MET A 110 7.76 6.08 -0.67
N THR A 111 9.03 6.02 -0.99
CA THR A 111 9.86 7.20 -1.21
C THR A 111 9.55 7.87 -2.56
N ASN A 112 10.05 9.09 -2.75
CA ASN A 112 9.92 9.79 -4.03
C ASN A 112 10.59 9.05 -5.21
N HIS A 113 11.47 8.10 -4.92
CA HIS A 113 12.15 7.27 -5.91
C HIS A 113 11.40 5.98 -6.26
N GLY A 114 10.22 5.74 -5.68
CA GLY A 114 9.43 4.53 -5.89
C GLY A 114 9.97 3.30 -5.14
N THR A 115 10.72 3.51 -4.08
CA THR A 115 11.34 2.48 -3.24
C THR A 115 10.73 2.48 -1.84
N PHE A 116 11.00 1.43 -1.06
CA PHE A 116 10.66 1.32 0.35
C PHE A 116 11.94 1.17 1.17
N VAL A 117 11.98 1.80 2.33
CA VAL A 117 13.11 1.64 3.27
C VAL A 117 12.63 0.75 4.42
N ILE A 118 13.15 -0.46 4.47
CA ILE A 118 12.81 -1.46 5.50
C ILE A 118 14.10 -1.87 6.22
N ASN A 119 14.15 -1.59 7.52
CA ASN A 119 15.35 -1.84 8.35
C ASN A 119 16.62 -1.28 7.70
N ALA A 120 16.59 -0.02 7.32
CA ALA A 120 17.64 0.73 6.59
C ALA A 120 17.94 0.24 5.15
N ASN A 121 17.39 -0.88 4.72
CA ASN A 121 17.60 -1.38 3.37
C ASN A 121 16.56 -0.80 2.41
N GLU A 122 17.03 -0.20 1.34
CA GLU A 122 16.17 0.28 0.27
C GLU A 122 15.76 -0.88 -0.63
N ARG A 123 14.46 -1.04 -0.84
CA ARG A 123 13.86 -2.13 -1.62
C ARG A 123 12.88 -1.58 -2.64
N VAL A 124 12.73 -2.27 -3.74
CA VAL A 124 11.78 -1.92 -4.79
C VAL A 124 10.88 -3.13 -5.11
N VAL A 125 9.62 -2.85 -5.42
CA VAL A 125 8.71 -3.88 -5.92
C VAL A 125 8.96 -4.04 -7.41
N VAL A 126 9.37 -5.23 -7.82
CA VAL A 126 9.60 -5.58 -9.22
C VAL A 126 8.35 -6.30 -9.75
N THR A 127 7.70 -5.69 -10.73
CA THR A 127 6.55 -6.30 -11.41
C THR A 127 7.00 -7.47 -12.26
N GLN A 128 6.26 -8.57 -12.22
CA GLN A 128 6.54 -9.78 -12.98
C GLN A 128 5.35 -10.13 -13.87
N LEU A 129 5.66 -10.57 -15.08
CA LEU A 129 4.66 -11.16 -15.96
C LEU A 129 4.38 -12.60 -15.51
N ALA A 130 3.15 -12.87 -15.18
CA ALA A 130 2.68 -14.19 -14.85
C ALA A 130 1.53 -14.59 -15.79
N ARG A 131 1.34 -15.89 -15.97
CA ARG A 131 0.16 -16.39 -16.68
C ARG A 131 -1.08 -16.05 -15.87
N SER A 132 -2.14 -15.58 -16.53
CA SER A 132 -3.40 -15.27 -15.84
C SER A 132 -3.97 -16.52 -15.18
N PHE A 133 -4.58 -16.35 -14.02
CA PHE A 133 -5.32 -17.41 -13.35
C PHE A 133 -6.51 -17.83 -14.21
N GLY A 134 -6.78 -19.12 -14.28
CA GLY A 134 -7.88 -19.65 -15.04
C GLY A 134 -8.01 -21.16 -14.91
N ILE A 135 -9.13 -21.70 -15.39
CA ILE A 135 -9.37 -23.14 -15.45
C ILE A 135 -8.95 -23.63 -16.83
N PHE A 136 -8.13 -24.66 -16.86
CA PHE A 136 -7.68 -25.30 -18.08
C PHE A 136 -8.28 -26.71 -18.14
N PHE A 137 -8.98 -26.99 -19.22
CA PHE A 137 -9.55 -28.31 -19.47
C PHE A 137 -8.60 -29.12 -20.37
N THR A 138 -8.36 -30.36 -20.00
CA THR A 138 -7.65 -31.34 -20.84
C THR A 138 -8.57 -32.50 -21.12
N GLU A 139 -8.64 -32.92 -22.40
CA GLU A 139 -9.35 -34.10 -22.78
C GLU A 139 -8.42 -35.30 -22.64
N ASN A 140 -8.83 -36.29 -21.84
CA ASN A 140 -8.15 -37.58 -21.78
C ASN A 140 -8.99 -38.57 -22.53
N GLU A 141 -8.42 -39.18 -23.59
CA GLU A 141 -8.98 -40.38 -24.21
C GLU A 141 -8.85 -41.54 -23.21
N LEU A 142 -9.98 -42.15 -22.89
CA LEU A 142 -10.08 -43.35 -22.05
C LEU A 142 -9.84 -44.61 -22.87
#